data_d860fc4c88e81c8a3f1f90eac60cf683
#
_entry.id   d860fc4c88e81c8a3f1f90eac60cf683
#
_cell.length_a   1.000
_cell.length_b   1.000
_cell.length_c   1.000
_cell.angle_alpha   90.00
_cell.angle_beta   90.00
_cell.angle_gamma   90.00
#
_symmetry.space_group_name_H-M   'P 1'
#
loop_
_entity.id
_entity.type
_entity.pdbx_description
1 polymer ?
#
loop_
_entity_poly.entity_id
_entity_poly.type
_entity_poly.pdbx_seq_one_letter_code
_entity_poly.pdbx_strand_id
1 'polypeptide(L)'
;RSGWSNMNIDSLYQQIKVKESFLCVGLDVDLNKIPPHLLNEKDPIFSFSKGIIDATHSFTVAYKPNLAFFEAYGLKGWKAFEKTIDYLNKNYPNHFIIADAKRGDIGNTSGRYAKAFFENFGVDAVTISPYMGRDSIEPFLSYKDKYAVLLALTSNEGSRDFQFSEDKGVPLYEKVLRLSTKFKNSNKLMYVVGATKSENLIA
;
A
#
# COMPACT_ATOMS: atom_id res chain seq x y z
N ARG A 1 -6.94 -12.58 16.55
CA ARG A 1 -6.46 -11.26 16.98
C ARG A 1 -7.65 -10.28 16.91
N SER A 2 -8.45 -10.20 17.97
CA SER A 2 -9.51 -9.21 18.15
C SER A 2 -8.88 -7.92 18.69
N GLY A 3 -8.84 -6.86 17.90
CA GLY A 3 -8.34 -5.58 18.37
C GLY A 3 -7.60 -4.72 17.35
N TRP A 4 -7.55 -5.12 16.08
CA TRP A 4 -7.03 -4.23 15.05
C TRP A 4 -8.09 -3.21 14.67
N SER A 5 -7.68 -1.95 14.59
CA SER A 5 -8.49 -0.87 14.06
C SER A 5 -8.78 -1.20 12.58
N ASN A 6 -10.05 -1.35 12.23
CA ASN A 6 -10.46 -1.41 10.84
C ASN A 6 -10.74 0.02 10.37
N MET A 7 -9.73 0.67 9.81
CA MET A 7 -9.93 1.95 9.15
C MET A 7 -10.70 1.73 7.85
N ASN A 8 -11.88 2.30 7.74
CA ASN A 8 -12.62 2.36 6.48
C ASN A 8 -12.42 3.71 5.79
N ILE A 9 -12.95 3.85 4.58
CA ILE A 9 -12.76 5.07 3.76
C ILE A 9 -13.36 6.31 4.41
N ASP A 10 -14.48 6.17 5.12
CA ASP A 10 -15.13 7.28 5.82
C ASP A 10 -14.26 7.76 6.99
N SER A 11 -13.68 6.82 7.75
CA SER A 11 -12.74 7.13 8.83
C SER A 11 -11.48 7.81 8.30
N LEU A 12 -10.94 7.33 7.17
CA LEU A 12 -9.79 7.97 6.50
C LEU A 12 -10.13 9.40 6.07
N TYR A 13 -11.31 9.60 5.47
CA TYR A 13 -11.77 10.92 5.06
C TYR A 13 -11.92 11.89 6.24
N GLN A 14 -12.43 11.41 7.37
CA GLN A 14 -12.50 12.23 8.60
C GLN A 14 -11.10 12.60 9.11
N GLN A 15 -10.13 11.67 9.07
CA GLN A 15 -8.75 11.99 9.46
C GLN A 15 -8.11 13.03 8.54
N ILE A 16 -8.37 12.98 7.22
CA ILE A 16 -7.93 13.98 6.26
C ILE A 16 -8.46 15.37 6.64
N LYS A 17 -9.76 15.46 7.01
CA LYS A 17 -10.37 16.73 7.42
C LYS A 17 -9.81 17.25 8.75
N VAL A 18 -9.72 16.38 9.75
CA VAL A 18 -9.26 16.75 11.10
C VAL A 18 -7.80 17.22 11.10
N LYS A 19 -6.96 16.57 10.30
CA LYS A 19 -5.53 16.90 10.20
C LYS A 19 -5.21 17.95 9.13
N GLU A 20 -6.20 18.34 8.32
CA GLU A 20 -6.01 19.19 7.15
C GLU A 20 -4.86 18.69 6.24
N SER A 21 -4.73 17.37 6.15
CA SER A 21 -3.64 16.69 5.46
C SER A 21 -4.12 15.40 4.82
N PHE A 22 -3.62 15.09 3.63
CA PHE A 22 -3.76 13.79 2.97
C PHE A 22 -2.40 13.08 2.83
N LEU A 23 -1.43 13.45 3.65
CA LEU A 23 -0.08 12.91 3.60
C LEU A 23 -0.08 11.41 3.91
N CYS A 24 0.56 10.64 3.02
CA CYS A 24 0.91 9.24 3.24
C CYS A 24 2.44 9.13 3.30
N VAL A 25 2.99 8.67 4.41
CA VAL A 25 4.43 8.51 4.58
C VAL A 25 4.87 7.09 4.19
N GLY A 26 5.82 6.99 3.24
CA GLY A 26 6.48 5.74 2.88
C GLY A 26 7.50 5.33 3.94
N LEU A 27 7.54 4.03 4.24
CA LEU A 27 8.56 3.44 5.12
C LEU A 27 9.44 2.49 4.30
N ASP A 28 10.47 3.07 3.69
CA ASP A 28 11.41 2.41 2.79
C ASP A 28 12.78 2.32 3.48
N VAL A 29 12.94 1.35 4.39
CA VAL A 29 14.08 1.26 5.30
C VAL A 29 15.29 0.61 4.63
N ASP A 30 16.29 1.42 4.29
CA ASP A 30 17.57 0.96 3.78
C ASP A 30 18.65 1.13 4.86
N LEU A 31 19.20 0.02 5.39
CA LEU A 31 20.21 0.05 6.45
C LEU A 31 21.49 0.80 6.06
N ASN A 32 21.76 0.98 4.76
CA ASN A 32 22.88 1.78 4.29
C ASN A 32 22.62 3.29 4.35
N LYS A 33 21.37 3.71 4.62
CA LYS A 33 20.96 5.12 4.59
C LYS A 33 20.36 5.62 5.90
N ILE A 34 20.05 4.73 6.85
CA ILE A 34 19.54 5.15 8.16
C ILE A 34 20.65 5.81 9.00
N PRO A 35 20.29 6.65 9.98
CA PRO A 35 21.26 7.25 10.89
C PRO A 35 22.16 6.21 11.57
N PRO A 36 23.52 6.39 11.58
CA PRO A 36 24.46 5.37 12.05
C PRO A 36 24.21 4.88 13.48
N HIS A 37 23.70 5.74 14.36
CA HIS A 37 23.42 5.36 15.76
C HIS A 37 22.35 4.28 15.87
N LEU A 38 21.41 4.20 14.91
CA LEU A 38 20.36 3.18 14.89
C LEU A 38 20.87 1.80 14.48
N LEU A 39 22.02 1.71 13.78
CA LEU A 39 22.62 0.42 13.40
C LEU A 39 23.01 -0.45 14.60
N ASN A 40 23.26 0.17 15.76
CA ASN A 40 23.59 -0.52 17.00
C ASN A 40 22.35 -0.99 17.79
N GLU A 41 21.15 -0.62 17.36
CA GLU A 41 19.92 -1.08 17.97
C GLU A 41 19.68 -2.58 17.72
N LYS A 42 18.97 -3.23 18.62
CA LYS A 42 18.61 -4.66 18.49
C LYS A 42 17.82 -4.95 17.21
N ASP A 43 17.03 -3.99 16.75
CA ASP A 43 16.18 -4.10 15.57
C ASP A 43 16.17 -2.75 14.82
N PRO A 44 17.25 -2.44 14.09
CA PRO A 44 17.43 -1.12 13.47
C PRO A 44 16.33 -0.78 12.44
N ILE A 45 15.77 -1.80 11.75
CA ILE A 45 14.70 -1.61 10.77
C ILE A 45 13.43 -1.11 11.48
N PHE A 46 13.05 -1.76 12.56
CA PHE A 46 11.89 -1.34 13.35
C PHE A 46 12.16 -0.01 14.07
N SER A 47 13.34 0.18 14.66
CA SER A 47 13.69 1.41 15.37
C SER A 47 13.60 2.63 14.46
N PHE A 48 14.09 2.52 13.22
CA PHE A 48 13.95 3.59 12.23
C PHE A 48 12.48 3.84 11.85
N SER A 49 11.74 2.77 11.51
CA SER A 49 10.31 2.89 11.16
C SER A 49 9.52 3.55 12.27
N LYS A 50 9.74 3.12 13.52
CA LYS A 50 9.12 3.69 14.72
C LYS A 50 9.45 5.18 14.86
N GLY A 51 10.72 5.56 14.73
CA GLY A 51 11.16 6.96 14.81
C GLY A 51 10.47 7.86 13.80
N ILE A 52 10.34 7.40 12.54
CA ILE A 52 9.61 8.14 11.50
C ILE A 52 8.12 8.26 11.84
N ILE A 53 7.48 7.19 12.29
CA ILE A 53 6.07 7.19 12.69
C ILE A 53 5.84 8.20 13.81
N ASP A 54 6.64 8.14 14.89
CA ASP A 54 6.52 9.01 16.05
C ASP A 54 6.72 10.50 15.69
N ALA A 55 7.60 10.79 14.74
CA ALA A 55 7.89 12.15 14.30
C ALA A 55 6.82 12.73 13.34
N THR A 56 6.04 11.88 12.65
CA THR A 56 5.18 12.33 11.57
C THR A 56 3.68 12.08 11.80
N HIS A 57 3.29 11.31 12.81
CA HIS A 57 1.90 10.87 13.00
C HIS A 57 0.88 11.99 13.09
N SER A 58 1.27 13.16 13.60
CA SER A 58 0.37 14.33 13.73
C SER A 58 -0.03 14.93 12.38
N PHE A 59 0.83 14.80 11.37
CA PHE A 59 0.63 15.35 10.02
C PHE A 59 0.17 14.30 8.99
N THR A 60 0.24 13.02 9.33
CA THR A 60 0.06 11.89 8.41
C THR A 60 -1.27 11.23 8.65
N VAL A 61 -1.97 10.84 7.59
CA VAL A 61 -3.21 10.05 7.66
C VAL A 61 -3.00 8.58 7.30
N ALA A 62 -1.90 8.27 6.61
CA ALA A 62 -1.58 6.91 6.19
C ALA A 62 -0.08 6.63 6.24
N TYR A 63 0.27 5.37 6.49
CA TYR A 63 1.63 4.85 6.35
C TYR A 63 1.68 3.75 5.31
N LYS A 64 2.73 3.76 4.51
CA LYS A 64 2.92 2.80 3.43
C LYS A 64 4.30 2.13 3.52
N PRO A 65 4.46 1.12 4.41
CA PRO A 65 5.67 0.31 4.43
C PRO A 65 5.86 -0.45 3.12
N ASN A 66 7.04 -0.31 2.52
CA ASN A 66 7.41 -0.93 1.27
C ASN A 66 8.04 -2.30 1.52
N LEU A 67 7.32 -3.37 1.18
CA LEU A 67 7.74 -4.74 1.48
C LEU A 67 9.11 -5.10 0.89
N ALA A 68 9.47 -4.58 -0.28
CA ALA A 68 10.76 -4.90 -0.89
C ALA A 68 11.93 -4.58 0.06
N PHE A 69 11.84 -3.48 0.81
CA PHE A 69 12.84 -3.08 1.80
C PHE A 69 12.87 -3.97 3.04
N PHE A 70 11.74 -4.54 3.42
CA PHE A 70 11.67 -5.51 4.51
C PHE A 70 12.08 -6.92 4.04
N GLU A 71 11.55 -7.38 2.92
CA GLU A 71 11.85 -8.70 2.34
C GLU A 71 13.35 -8.89 2.05
N ALA A 72 14.05 -7.84 1.65
CA ALA A 72 15.50 -7.85 1.41
C ALA A 72 16.33 -8.31 2.63
N TYR A 73 15.78 -8.19 3.83
CA TYR A 73 16.44 -8.63 5.07
C TYR A 73 15.93 -9.99 5.58
N GLY A 74 15.21 -10.74 4.75
CA GLY A 74 14.71 -12.08 5.08
C GLY A 74 13.81 -12.10 6.31
N LEU A 75 13.96 -13.09 7.16
CA LEU A 75 13.11 -13.26 8.36
C LEU A 75 13.22 -12.08 9.34
N LYS A 76 14.36 -11.41 9.43
CA LYS A 76 14.52 -10.21 10.27
C LYS A 76 13.64 -9.08 9.75
N GLY A 77 13.63 -8.87 8.43
CA GLY A 77 12.78 -7.86 7.80
C GLY A 77 11.30 -8.16 7.99
N TRP A 78 10.86 -9.41 7.80
CA TRP A 78 9.46 -9.80 8.04
C TRP A 78 9.03 -9.57 9.49
N LYS A 79 9.89 -9.88 10.47
CA LYS A 79 9.64 -9.59 11.89
C LYS A 79 9.55 -8.07 12.16
N ALA A 80 10.43 -7.28 11.54
CA ALA A 80 10.39 -5.84 11.65
C ALA A 80 9.13 -5.25 11.02
N PHE A 81 8.69 -5.78 9.87
CA PHE A 81 7.42 -5.42 9.24
C PHE A 81 6.24 -5.71 10.18
N GLU A 82 6.13 -6.93 10.70
CA GLU A 82 5.07 -7.32 11.66
C GLU A 82 5.04 -6.36 12.86
N LYS A 83 6.19 -6.09 13.48
CA LYS A 83 6.31 -5.14 14.60
C LYS A 83 5.88 -3.72 14.22
N THR A 84 6.20 -3.27 13.02
CA THR A 84 5.83 -1.94 12.54
C THR A 84 4.32 -1.82 12.39
N ILE A 85 3.67 -2.83 11.83
CA ILE A 85 2.20 -2.87 11.71
C ILE A 85 1.53 -2.96 13.08
N ASP A 86 2.02 -3.84 13.96
CA ASP A 86 1.50 -3.95 15.34
C ASP A 86 1.66 -2.64 16.12
N TYR A 87 2.78 -1.94 15.91
CA TYR A 87 3.04 -0.64 16.54
C TYR A 87 2.04 0.43 16.07
N LEU A 88 1.79 0.51 14.77
CA LEU A 88 0.79 1.41 14.19
C LEU A 88 -0.61 1.09 14.72
N ASN A 89 -1.05 -0.15 14.64
CA ASN A 89 -2.37 -0.58 15.10
C ASN A 89 -2.60 -0.30 16.59
N LYS A 90 -1.56 -0.45 17.43
CA LYS A 90 -1.67 -0.26 18.88
C LYS A 90 -1.61 1.20 19.31
N ASN A 91 -0.69 1.98 18.74
CA ASN A 91 -0.41 3.33 19.23
C ASN A 91 -1.06 4.42 18.39
N TYR A 92 -1.35 4.12 17.10
CA TYR A 92 -1.87 5.08 16.13
C TYR A 92 -3.05 4.48 15.33
N PRO A 93 -4.12 3.98 15.99
CA PRO A 93 -5.20 3.22 15.35
C PRO A 93 -6.01 4.02 14.33
N ASN A 94 -5.85 5.33 14.30
CA ASN A 94 -6.52 6.24 13.36
C ASN A 94 -5.68 6.53 12.09
N HIS A 95 -4.65 5.73 11.82
CA HIS A 95 -3.86 5.82 10.60
C HIS A 95 -4.14 4.65 9.67
N PHE A 96 -4.34 4.97 8.39
CA PHE A 96 -4.57 3.97 7.34
C PHE A 96 -3.25 3.29 6.96
N ILE A 97 -3.21 1.97 6.92
CA ILE A 97 -1.99 1.20 6.69
C ILE A 97 -2.05 0.52 5.33
N ILE A 98 -1.13 0.87 4.44
CA ILE A 98 -1.01 0.31 3.10
C ILE A 98 0.24 -0.59 3.03
N ALA A 99 0.07 -1.89 2.85
CA ALA A 99 1.20 -2.75 2.51
C ALA A 99 1.58 -2.53 1.03
N ASP A 100 2.73 -1.88 0.80
CA ASP A 100 3.22 -1.69 -0.57
C ASP A 100 3.94 -2.95 -1.06
N ALA A 101 3.15 -3.96 -1.41
CA ALA A 101 3.59 -5.32 -1.69
C ALA A 101 3.61 -5.66 -3.19
N LYS A 102 2.84 -4.93 -3.99
CA LYS A 102 2.69 -5.13 -5.45
C LYS A 102 2.45 -6.57 -5.83
N ARG A 103 1.51 -7.23 -5.09
CA ARG A 103 1.16 -8.63 -5.35
C ARG A 103 0.28 -8.75 -6.59
N GLY A 104 0.35 -9.92 -7.23
CA GLY A 104 -0.50 -10.30 -8.36
C GLY A 104 -0.26 -11.76 -8.68
N ASP A 105 -1.36 -12.55 -8.70
CA ASP A 105 -1.32 -13.98 -9.01
C ASP A 105 -2.73 -14.43 -9.45
N ILE A 106 -2.88 -15.67 -9.91
CA ILE A 106 -4.20 -16.25 -10.22
C ILE A 106 -5.09 -16.29 -8.96
N GLY A 107 -6.39 -16.32 -9.15
CA GLY A 107 -7.41 -16.10 -8.11
C GLY A 107 -7.19 -16.81 -6.78
N ASN A 108 -6.92 -18.12 -6.79
CA ASN A 108 -6.68 -18.87 -5.55
C ASN A 108 -5.43 -18.39 -4.80
N THR A 109 -4.34 -18.13 -5.51
CA THR A 109 -3.08 -17.65 -4.93
C THR A 109 -3.22 -16.20 -4.46
N SER A 110 -3.90 -15.34 -5.21
CA SER A 110 -4.25 -13.98 -4.78
C SER A 110 -5.06 -13.97 -3.48
N GLY A 111 -5.97 -14.94 -3.30
CA GLY A 111 -6.69 -15.13 -2.03
C GLY A 111 -5.75 -15.45 -0.85
N ARG A 112 -4.64 -16.17 -1.08
CA ARG A 112 -3.63 -16.43 -0.03
C ARG A 112 -2.85 -15.18 0.34
N TYR A 113 -2.50 -14.33 -0.64
CA TYR A 113 -1.90 -13.03 -0.37
C TYR A 113 -2.85 -12.12 0.41
N ALA A 114 -4.11 -12.02 -0.02
CA ALA A 114 -5.12 -11.23 0.69
C ALA A 114 -5.25 -11.67 2.16
N LYS A 115 -5.32 -12.98 2.41
CA LYS A 115 -5.34 -13.55 3.77
C LYS A 115 -4.10 -13.15 4.58
N ALA A 116 -2.91 -13.26 4.00
CA ALA A 116 -1.66 -12.90 4.68
C ALA A 116 -1.68 -11.45 5.15
N PHE A 117 -2.04 -10.52 4.28
CA PHE A 117 -1.99 -9.10 4.60
C PHE A 117 -3.16 -8.64 5.49
N PHE A 118 -4.37 -9.10 5.21
CA PHE A 118 -5.55 -8.63 5.92
C PHE A 118 -5.81 -9.36 7.23
N GLU A 119 -5.59 -10.69 7.28
CA GLU A 119 -5.87 -11.48 8.48
C GLU A 119 -4.65 -11.66 9.38
N ASN A 120 -3.44 -11.84 8.82
CA ASN A 120 -2.25 -12.10 9.63
C ASN A 120 -1.54 -10.81 10.04
N PHE A 121 -1.35 -9.86 9.13
CA PHE A 121 -0.70 -8.59 9.43
C PHE A 121 -1.68 -7.49 9.86
N GLY A 122 -2.93 -7.51 9.39
CA GLY A 122 -3.93 -6.54 9.78
C GLY A 122 -3.77 -5.16 9.15
N VAL A 123 -3.26 -5.10 7.92
CA VAL A 123 -3.22 -3.85 7.14
C VAL A 123 -4.60 -3.51 6.57
N ASP A 124 -4.81 -2.26 6.17
CA ASP A 124 -6.08 -1.79 5.61
C ASP A 124 -6.12 -1.90 4.08
N ALA A 125 -4.98 -1.78 3.43
CA ALA A 125 -4.87 -1.89 1.98
C ALA A 125 -3.58 -2.61 1.54
N VAL A 126 -3.60 -3.14 0.33
CA VAL A 126 -2.44 -3.78 -0.31
C VAL A 126 -2.32 -3.25 -1.73
N THR A 127 -1.11 -2.87 -2.16
CA THR A 127 -0.85 -2.57 -3.56
C THR A 127 -0.80 -3.85 -4.37
N ILE A 128 -1.48 -3.86 -5.52
CA ILE A 128 -1.62 -5.03 -6.39
C ILE A 128 -1.40 -4.67 -7.85
N SER A 129 -0.93 -5.65 -8.62
CA SER A 129 -0.72 -5.52 -10.07
C SER A 129 -2.00 -5.91 -10.84
N PRO A 130 -2.42 -5.13 -11.85
CA PRO A 130 -3.57 -5.47 -12.69
C PRO A 130 -3.26 -6.47 -13.81
N TYR A 131 -1.99 -6.76 -14.08
CA TYR A 131 -1.54 -7.42 -15.30
C TYR A 131 -2.21 -8.78 -15.56
N MET A 132 -2.47 -9.56 -14.49
CA MET A 132 -3.10 -10.88 -14.59
C MET A 132 -4.63 -10.83 -14.69
N GLY A 133 -5.24 -9.64 -14.63
CA GLY A 133 -6.66 -9.46 -14.87
C GLY A 133 -7.55 -9.54 -13.61
N ARG A 134 -8.86 -9.62 -13.84
CA ARG A 134 -9.90 -9.47 -12.83
C ARG A 134 -9.79 -10.49 -11.69
N ASP A 135 -9.57 -11.74 -12.00
CA ASP A 135 -9.51 -12.83 -11.01
C ASP A 135 -8.31 -12.71 -10.06
N SER A 136 -7.27 -11.97 -10.45
CA SER A 136 -6.14 -11.63 -9.56
C SER A 136 -6.46 -10.48 -8.59
N ILE A 137 -7.47 -9.68 -8.87
CA ILE A 137 -7.85 -8.47 -8.12
C ILE A 137 -9.00 -8.74 -7.15
N GLU A 138 -10.08 -9.39 -7.63
CA GLU A 138 -11.32 -9.59 -6.86
C GLU A 138 -11.13 -10.28 -5.51
N PRO A 139 -10.17 -11.22 -5.29
CA PRO A 139 -9.93 -11.81 -3.97
C PRO A 139 -9.59 -10.78 -2.89
N PHE A 140 -8.86 -9.72 -3.22
CA PHE A 140 -8.57 -8.64 -2.27
C PHE A 140 -9.81 -7.80 -1.95
N LEU A 141 -10.73 -7.65 -2.90
CA LEU A 141 -11.96 -6.87 -2.74
C LEU A 141 -13.06 -7.61 -1.97
N SER A 142 -12.88 -8.90 -1.70
CA SER A 142 -13.86 -9.72 -0.97
C SER A 142 -13.90 -9.43 0.54
N TYR A 143 -12.85 -8.86 1.10
CA TYR A 143 -12.74 -8.56 2.53
C TYR A 143 -13.53 -7.31 2.90
N LYS A 144 -14.26 -7.37 4.01
CA LYS A 144 -14.98 -6.21 4.54
C LYS A 144 -13.98 -5.16 5.06
N ASP A 145 -14.23 -3.89 4.78
CA ASP A 145 -13.41 -2.74 5.23
C ASP A 145 -11.91 -2.88 4.91
N LYS A 146 -11.60 -3.58 3.80
CA LYS A 146 -10.24 -3.71 3.27
C LYS A 146 -10.23 -3.29 1.80
N TYR A 147 -9.08 -2.78 1.35
CA TYR A 147 -8.93 -2.08 0.07
C TYR A 147 -7.78 -2.65 -0.75
N ALA A 148 -7.86 -2.50 -2.06
CA ALA A 148 -6.77 -2.81 -2.97
C ALA A 148 -6.32 -1.53 -3.68
N VAL A 149 -5.01 -1.27 -3.66
CA VAL A 149 -4.42 -0.13 -4.38
C VAL A 149 -3.83 -0.66 -5.69
N LEU A 150 -4.57 -0.46 -6.77
CA LEU A 150 -4.25 -1.00 -8.08
C LEU A 150 -3.22 -0.13 -8.79
N LEU A 151 -2.15 -0.74 -9.33
CA LEU A 151 -1.18 -0.03 -10.16
C LEU A 151 -1.83 0.33 -11.50
N ALA A 152 -2.02 1.61 -11.76
CA ALA A 152 -2.52 2.11 -13.05
C ALA A 152 -1.42 2.77 -13.86
N LEU A 153 -0.93 3.94 -13.42
CA LEU A 153 0.15 4.66 -14.06
C LEU A 153 1.28 4.88 -13.05
N THR A 154 2.45 4.27 -13.30
CA THR A 154 3.61 4.40 -12.41
C THR A 154 4.57 5.50 -12.87
N SER A 155 5.35 6.06 -11.93
CA SER A 155 6.22 7.22 -12.21
C SER A 155 7.55 6.89 -12.89
N ASN A 156 7.98 5.62 -12.84
CA ASN A 156 9.25 5.16 -13.39
C ASN A 156 9.30 5.28 -14.91
N GLU A 157 10.49 5.39 -15.48
CA GLU A 157 10.71 5.51 -16.92
C GLU A 157 10.16 4.32 -17.70
N GLY A 158 10.41 3.10 -17.24
CA GLY A 158 9.92 1.86 -17.86
C GLY A 158 8.39 1.72 -17.92
N SER A 159 7.62 2.63 -17.31
CA SER A 159 6.16 2.67 -17.50
C SER A 159 5.75 2.88 -18.96
N ARG A 160 6.62 3.50 -19.76
CA ARG A 160 6.38 3.74 -21.19
C ARG A 160 6.42 2.46 -22.04
N ASP A 161 7.06 1.40 -21.55
CA ASP A 161 7.20 0.15 -22.31
C ASP A 161 5.84 -0.56 -22.48
N PHE A 162 4.94 -0.44 -21.49
CA PHE A 162 3.65 -1.12 -21.52
C PHE A 162 2.47 -0.19 -21.23
N GLN A 163 2.56 0.69 -20.23
CA GLN A 163 1.40 1.41 -19.72
C GLN A 163 0.84 2.42 -20.71
N PHE A 164 1.65 2.88 -21.66
CA PHE A 164 1.25 3.78 -22.75
C PHE A 164 0.94 3.05 -24.06
N SER A 165 1.06 1.71 -24.10
CA SER A 165 0.61 0.93 -25.26
C SER A 165 -0.88 1.12 -25.47
N GLU A 166 -1.29 1.36 -26.72
CA GLU A 166 -2.67 1.70 -27.05
C GLU A 166 -3.43 0.52 -27.67
N ASP A 167 -4.69 0.40 -27.29
CA ASP A 167 -5.67 -0.42 -27.98
C ASP A 167 -6.82 0.50 -28.43
N LYS A 168 -7.01 0.68 -29.73
CA LYS A 168 -8.00 1.60 -30.33
C LYS A 168 -7.90 3.04 -29.82
N GLY A 169 -6.67 3.53 -29.64
CA GLY A 169 -6.39 4.87 -29.15
C GLY A 169 -6.56 5.05 -27.63
N VAL A 170 -6.76 3.97 -26.88
CA VAL A 170 -6.87 4.03 -25.42
C VAL A 170 -5.61 3.41 -24.79
N PRO A 171 -4.81 4.17 -24.02
CA PRO A 171 -3.64 3.66 -23.35
C PRO A 171 -3.99 2.55 -22.33
N LEU A 172 -3.05 1.62 -22.11
CA LEU A 172 -3.27 0.50 -21.19
C LEU A 172 -3.62 0.95 -19.77
N TYR A 173 -2.94 1.98 -19.23
CA TYR A 173 -3.24 2.47 -17.89
C TYR A 173 -4.69 2.96 -17.76
N GLU A 174 -5.21 3.64 -18.79
CA GLU A 174 -6.58 4.11 -18.82
C GLU A 174 -7.58 2.95 -18.97
N LYS A 175 -7.23 1.95 -19.78
CA LYS A 175 -8.01 0.70 -19.89
C LYS A 175 -8.11 -0.02 -18.55
N VAL A 176 -7.01 -0.06 -17.77
CA VAL A 176 -7.02 -0.61 -16.40
C VAL A 176 -8.01 0.16 -15.53
N LEU A 177 -7.95 1.49 -15.52
CA LEU A 177 -8.89 2.33 -14.74
C LEU A 177 -10.34 2.06 -15.15
N ARG A 178 -10.65 2.17 -16.44
CA ARG A 178 -12.03 2.01 -16.96
C ARG A 178 -12.62 0.61 -16.72
N LEU A 179 -11.80 -0.44 -16.86
CA LEU A 179 -12.28 -1.82 -16.67
C LEU A 179 -12.47 -2.16 -15.20
N SER A 180 -11.54 -1.74 -14.34
CA SER A 180 -11.59 -2.09 -12.93
C SER A 180 -12.78 -1.49 -12.18
N THR A 181 -13.33 -0.36 -12.64
CA THR A 181 -14.57 0.20 -12.07
C THR A 181 -15.79 -0.72 -12.25
N LYS A 182 -15.73 -1.67 -13.18
CA LYS A 182 -16.81 -2.64 -13.46
C LYS A 182 -16.68 -3.94 -12.63
N PHE A 183 -15.61 -4.10 -11.86
CA PHE A 183 -15.39 -5.30 -11.05
C PHE A 183 -16.31 -5.30 -9.82
N LYS A 184 -16.60 -6.51 -9.33
CA LYS A 184 -17.37 -6.65 -8.10
C LYS A 184 -16.63 -5.96 -6.94
N ASN A 185 -17.35 -5.17 -6.14
CA ASN A 185 -16.79 -4.38 -5.04
C ASN A 185 -15.72 -3.35 -5.47
N SER A 186 -15.80 -2.82 -6.68
CA SER A 186 -14.86 -1.81 -7.20
C SER A 186 -14.80 -0.52 -6.36
N ASN A 187 -15.80 -0.26 -5.53
CA ASN A 187 -15.79 0.83 -4.55
C ASN A 187 -14.70 0.69 -3.47
N LYS A 188 -14.01 -0.45 -3.41
CA LYS A 188 -12.85 -0.71 -2.55
C LYS A 188 -11.51 -0.55 -3.29
N LEU A 189 -11.53 -0.14 -4.54
CA LEU A 189 -10.32 0.14 -5.31
C LEU A 189 -9.82 1.54 -5.04
N MET A 190 -8.52 1.63 -4.85
CA MET A 190 -7.70 2.84 -4.93
C MET A 190 -6.69 2.64 -6.06
N TYR A 191 -6.03 3.70 -6.49
CA TYR A 191 -5.12 3.62 -7.63
C TYR A 191 -3.77 4.29 -7.34
N VAL A 192 -2.70 3.68 -7.87
CA VAL A 192 -1.41 4.36 -7.99
C VAL A 192 -1.40 5.12 -9.30
N VAL A 193 -1.23 6.43 -9.21
CA VAL A 193 -1.03 7.31 -10.36
C VAL A 193 0.18 8.21 -10.07
N GLY A 194 1.20 8.14 -10.93
CA GLY A 194 2.45 8.86 -10.73
C GLY A 194 2.28 10.37 -10.85
N ALA A 195 2.57 11.11 -9.78
CA ALA A 195 2.41 12.58 -9.71
C ALA A 195 3.30 13.33 -10.72
N THR A 196 4.41 12.74 -11.16
CA THR A 196 5.29 13.29 -12.20
C THR A 196 4.67 13.29 -13.61
N LYS A 197 3.48 12.73 -13.75
CA LYS A 197 2.73 12.61 -15.01
C LYS A 197 1.34 13.25 -14.86
N SER A 198 1.28 14.37 -14.16
CA SER A 198 0.03 15.07 -13.86
C SER A 198 -0.77 15.49 -15.10
N GLU A 199 -0.11 15.75 -16.22
CA GLU A 199 -0.76 16.03 -17.50
C GLU A 199 -1.67 14.87 -17.98
N ASN A 200 -1.39 13.64 -17.58
CA ASN A 200 -2.21 12.47 -17.92
C ASN A 200 -3.38 12.23 -16.96
N LEU A 201 -3.50 13.06 -15.90
CA LEU A 201 -4.59 12.96 -14.92
C LEU A 201 -5.77 13.86 -15.26
N ILE A 202 -5.58 14.82 -16.15
CA ILE A 202 -6.55 15.88 -16.47
C ILE A 202 -7.40 15.53 -17.72
N ALA A 203 -7.10 14.40 -18.36
CA ALA A 203 -7.78 13.94 -19.58
C ALA A 203 -9.03 13.07 -19.21
#